data_e459e36662e5d6837862f2da144ec1c3
#
_entry.id   e459e36662e5d6837862f2da144ec1c3
#
_cell.length_a   1.000
_cell.length_b   1.000
_cell.length_c   1.000
_cell.angle_alpha   90.00
_cell.angle_beta   90.00
_cell.angle_gamma   90.00
#
_symmetry.space_group_name_H-M   'P 1'
#
loop_
_entity.id
_entity.type
_entity.pdbx_description
1 polymer ?
#
loop_
_entity_poly.entity_id
_entity_poly.type
_entity_poly.pdbx_seq_one_letter_code
_entity_poly.pdbx_strand_id
1 'polypeptide(L)' 'MKVILNGEPRELDDGATVDAAVEVTGAPPEGRGVAVAVDGEVVPRGEWTSTQLSEGQKVEVLQAVQGG' A
#
# COMPACT_ATOMS: atom_id res chain seq x y z
N MET A 1 -5.52 3.49 13.25
CA MET A 1 -6.14 2.44 12.40
C MET A 1 -5.11 1.35 12.13
N LYS A 2 -5.50 0.11 12.27
CA LYS A 2 -4.59 -1.01 12.02
C LYS A 2 -4.93 -1.67 10.69
N VAL A 3 -3.93 -1.91 9.86
CA VAL A 3 -4.05 -2.70 8.64
C VAL A 3 -3.05 -3.84 8.68
N ILE A 4 -3.26 -4.83 7.82
CA ILE A 4 -2.30 -5.93 7.68
C ILE A 4 -1.52 -5.64 6.41
N LEU A 5 -0.29 -5.17 6.59
CA LEU A 5 0.56 -4.75 5.48
C LEU A 5 1.61 -5.83 5.21
N ASN A 6 1.51 -6.46 4.05
CA ASN A 6 2.39 -7.57 3.67
C ASN A 6 2.46 -8.65 4.76
N GLY A 7 1.29 -8.98 5.32
CA GLY A 7 1.18 -10.01 6.34
C GLY A 7 1.49 -9.57 7.76
N GLU A 8 1.83 -8.30 7.97
CA GLU A 8 2.18 -7.80 9.30
C GLU A 8 1.24 -6.67 9.74
N PRO A 9 0.81 -6.66 11.00
CA PRO A 9 -0.02 -5.56 11.49
C PRO A 9 0.79 -4.26 11.52
N ARG A 10 0.18 -3.20 11.02
CA ARG A 10 0.78 -1.86 11.00
C ARG A 10 -0.24 -0.81 11.39
N GLU A 11 0.17 0.12 12.23
CA GLU A 11 -0.66 1.26 12.58
C GLU A 11 -0.48 2.37 11.55
N LEU A 12 -1.59 2.87 11.05
CA LEU A 12 -1.61 4.04 10.17
C LEU A 12 -2.57 5.06 10.75
N ASP A 13 -2.43 6.31 10.35
CA ASP A 13 -3.36 7.35 10.76
C ASP A 13 -4.77 7.06 10.24
N ASP A 14 -5.77 7.42 11.01
CA ASP A 14 -7.16 7.31 10.56
C ASP A 14 -7.34 8.17 9.32
N GLY A 15 -7.98 7.58 8.29
CA GLY A 15 -8.15 8.27 7.03
C GLY A 15 -6.98 8.12 6.08
N ALA A 16 -5.96 7.32 6.44
CA ALA A 16 -4.81 7.09 5.57
C ALA A 16 -5.25 6.46 4.24
N THR A 17 -4.58 6.85 3.19
CA THR A 17 -4.83 6.33 1.85
C THR A 17 -3.73 5.34 1.45
N VAL A 18 -3.89 4.68 0.31
CA VAL A 18 -2.99 3.62 -0.13
C VAL A 18 -1.54 4.10 -0.22
N ASP A 19 -1.33 5.33 -0.67
CA ASP A 19 0.02 5.90 -0.77
C ASP A 19 0.75 5.94 0.57
N ALA A 20 0.03 6.12 1.67
CA ALA A 20 0.64 6.09 3.00
C ALA A 20 1.20 4.70 3.32
N ALA A 21 0.47 3.65 2.94
CA ALA A 21 0.95 2.28 3.13
C ALA A 21 2.19 2.00 2.27
N VAL A 22 2.20 2.50 1.04
CA VAL A 22 3.35 2.36 0.16
C VAL A 22 4.58 3.04 0.77
N GLU A 23 4.40 4.23 1.31
CA GLU A 23 5.47 4.99 1.93
C GLU A 23 6.09 4.25 3.12
N VAL A 24 5.24 3.61 3.94
CA VAL A 24 5.69 2.86 5.11
C VAL A 24 6.61 1.70 4.72
N THR A 25 6.42 1.12 3.54
CA THR A 25 7.26 0.01 3.08
C THR A 25 8.65 0.46 2.62
N GLY A 26 8.87 1.77 2.49
CA GLY A 26 10.12 2.29 1.95
C GLY A 26 10.21 2.24 0.44
N ALA A 27 9.10 1.94 -0.25
CA ALA A 27 9.08 1.92 -1.70
C ALA A 27 9.30 3.32 -2.29
N PRO A 28 9.77 3.42 -3.54
CA PRO A 28 10.00 4.73 -4.17
C PRO A 28 8.75 5.59 -4.16
N PRO A 29 8.84 6.87 -3.81
CA PRO A 29 7.68 7.74 -3.72
C PRO A 29 6.93 7.92 -5.04
N GLU A 30 7.62 7.81 -6.16
CA GLU A 30 6.96 7.86 -7.47
C GLU A 30 6.22 6.58 -7.82
N GLY A 31 6.38 5.53 -7.01
CA GLY A 31 5.66 4.27 -7.21
C GLY A 31 6.09 3.44 -8.40
N ARG A 32 7.27 3.71 -8.96
CA ARG A 32 7.75 2.95 -10.12
C ARG A 32 8.04 1.51 -9.74
N GLY A 33 7.50 0.58 -10.51
CA GLY A 33 7.67 -0.84 -10.25
C GLY A 33 6.94 -1.33 -9.01
N VAL A 34 5.99 -0.55 -8.49
CA VAL A 34 5.23 -0.91 -7.30
C VAL A 34 3.81 -1.26 -7.69
N ALA A 35 3.31 -2.38 -7.20
CA ALA A 35 1.92 -2.78 -7.36
C ALA A 35 1.29 -2.91 -5.97
N VAL A 36 0.04 -2.49 -5.85
CA VAL A 36 -0.70 -2.54 -4.59
C VAL A 36 -2.01 -3.27 -4.79
N ALA A 37 -2.33 -4.15 -3.84
CA ALA A 37 -3.65 -4.77 -3.77
C ALA A 37 -4.21 -4.54 -2.37
N VAL A 38 -5.50 -4.24 -2.28
CA VAL A 38 -6.22 -4.09 -1.03
C VAL A 38 -7.33 -5.13 -1.02
N ASP A 39 -7.31 -6.01 -0.03
CA ASP A 39 -8.25 -7.14 0.06
C ASP A 39 -8.33 -7.92 -1.25
N GLY A 40 -7.19 -8.10 -1.91
CA GLY A 40 -7.09 -8.85 -3.15
C GLY A 40 -7.40 -8.08 -4.42
N GLU A 41 -7.77 -6.81 -4.32
CA GLU A 41 -8.07 -5.98 -5.48
C GLU A 41 -6.93 -5.03 -5.79
N VAL A 42 -6.45 -5.04 -7.02
CA VAL A 42 -5.38 -4.15 -7.46
C VAL A 42 -5.86 -2.70 -7.44
N VAL A 43 -5.07 -1.83 -6.85
CA VAL A 43 -5.34 -0.39 -6.83
C VAL A 43 -4.35 0.27 -7.79
N PRO A 44 -4.84 0.81 -8.92
CA PRO A 44 -3.95 1.50 -9.86
C PRO A 44 -3.24 2.68 -9.20
N ARG A 45 -2.01 2.91 -9.61
CA ARG A 45 -1.20 3.97 -9.04
C ARG A 45 -1.89 5.33 -9.00
N GLY A 46 -2.63 5.66 -10.04
CA GLY A 46 -3.37 6.94 -10.11
C GLY A 46 -4.48 7.07 -9.07
N GLU A 47 -4.82 5.98 -8.38
CA GLU A 47 -5.87 5.98 -7.36
C GLU A 47 -5.35 5.83 -5.94
N TRP A 48 -4.03 5.76 -5.76
CA TRP A 48 -3.46 5.54 -4.43
C TRP A 48 -3.80 6.68 -3.46
N THR A 49 -3.78 7.91 -3.93
CA THR A 49 -4.04 9.07 -3.07
C THR A 49 -5.52 9.28 -2.80
N SER A 50 -6.39 8.62 -3.55
CA SER A 50 -7.84 8.75 -3.38
C SER A 50 -8.50 7.50 -2.80
N THR A 51 -7.74 6.41 -2.61
CA THR A 51 -8.29 5.19 -2.05
C THR A 51 -7.99 5.12 -0.56
N GLN A 52 -9.01 5.34 0.24
CA GLN A 52 -8.90 5.34 1.70
C GLN A 52 -8.87 3.91 2.23
N LEU A 53 -7.99 3.66 3.20
CA LEU A 53 -7.91 2.36 3.86
C LEU A 53 -8.87 2.31 5.05
N SER A 54 -9.24 1.11 5.44
CA SER A 54 -10.13 0.86 6.56
C SER A 54 -9.49 -0.13 7.53
N GLU A 55 -9.96 -0.08 8.77
CA GLU A 55 -9.49 -0.96 9.82
C GLU A 55 -9.51 -2.43 9.38
N GLY A 56 -8.39 -3.12 9.57
CA GLY A 56 -8.30 -4.56 9.33
C GLY A 56 -8.09 -4.97 7.88
N GLN A 57 -8.03 -4.02 6.95
CA GLN A 57 -7.81 -4.39 5.54
C GLN A 57 -6.43 -5.00 5.33
N LYS A 58 -6.37 -5.93 4.38
CA LYS A 58 -5.12 -6.54 3.95
C LYS A 58 -4.57 -5.74 2.79
N VAL A 59 -3.38 -5.19 2.99
CA VAL A 59 -2.71 -4.38 1.96
C VAL A 59 -1.44 -5.10 1.55
N GLU A 60 -1.30 -5.37 0.27
CA GLU A 60 -0.11 -5.98 -0.28
C GLU A 60 0.59 -4.98 -1.19
N VAL A 61 1.85 -4.73 -0.88
CA VAL A 61 2.69 -3.82 -1.67
C VAL A 61 3.84 -4.64 -2.22
N LEU A 62 3.86 -4.80 -3.53
CA LEU A 62 4.90 -5.56 -4.23
C LEU A 62 5.78 -4.61 -5.00
N GLN A 63 7.07 -4.79 -4.87
CA GLN A 63 8.04 -3.98 -5.57
C GLN A 63 8.78 -4.86 -6.57
N ALA A 64 8.76 -4.47 -7.84
CA ALA A 64 9.49 -5.21 -8.85
C ALA A 64 10.98 -5.08 -8.61
N VAL A 65 11.67 -6.20 -8.57
CA VAL A 65 13.12 -6.20 -8.48
C VAL A 65 13.66 -6.04 -9.90
N GLN A 66 14.29 -4.92 -10.14
CA GLN A 66 14.96 -4.69 -11.42
C GLN A 66 16.28 -5.44 -11.37
N GLY A 67 16.27 -6.63 -11.94
CA GLY A 67 17.49 -7.43 -12.00
C GLY A 67 18.44 -6.88 -13.04
N GLY A 68 19.48 -6.38 -12.58
CA GLY A 68 20.65 -6.05 -13.36
C GLY A 68 20.55 -4.98 -14.37
#